data_2b8a810f9504277bdb0843854792eac8
#
_entry.id   2b8a810f9504277bdb0843854792eac8
#
_cell.length_a   1.000
_cell.length_b   1.000
_cell.length_c   1.000
_cell.angle_alpha   90.00
_cell.angle_beta   90.00
_cell.angle_gamma   90.00
#
_symmetry.space_group_name_H-M   'P 1'
#
loop_
_entity.id
_entity.type
_entity.pdbx_description
1 polymer ?
#
loop_
_entity_poly.entity_id
_entity_poly.type
_entity_poly.pdbx_seq_one_letter_code
_entity_poly.pdbx_strand_id
1 'polypeptide(L)'
;MFYPVVVVKYCKHLVEKKPSEISEDILKKCSGGGKMELCAADAWNAMVLAAAKDNVVLKPTSIGDQYRSIEQQTRSFLQRYQKEPVTNSKTRTWNGVKWWLKKGFAPLAAPNDDAKTCSRHMLGLAVDVANANGKILSWLLENETKYGFSHEIQSEPWHIRYVAGNKIPQPVQDYLQIS
;
A
#
# COMPACT_ATOMS: atom_id res chain seq x y z
N MET A 1 -18.20 6.63 -5.97
CA MET A 1 -17.82 5.27 -6.43
C MET A 1 -17.67 4.42 -5.20
N PHE A 2 -18.30 3.25 -5.13
CA PHE A 2 -18.15 2.35 -3.99
C PHE A 2 -17.17 1.24 -4.40
N TYR A 3 -16.12 1.07 -3.60
CA TYR A 3 -15.19 -0.03 -3.79
C TYR A 3 -15.78 -1.33 -3.22
N PRO A 4 -15.51 -2.49 -3.83
CA PRO A 4 -16.03 -3.74 -3.32
C PRO A 4 -15.48 -4.03 -1.92
N VAL A 5 -16.34 -4.50 -1.01
CA VAL A 5 -15.89 -5.00 0.29
C VAL A 5 -15.24 -6.36 0.07
N VAL A 6 -13.96 -6.46 0.36
CA VAL A 6 -13.19 -7.70 0.18
C VAL A 6 -12.78 -8.27 1.53
N VAL A 7 -12.86 -9.58 1.64
CA VAL A 7 -12.33 -10.28 2.82
C VAL A 7 -10.80 -10.26 2.75
N VAL A 8 -10.19 -9.54 3.67
CA VAL A 8 -8.73 -9.42 3.74
C VAL A 8 -8.13 -10.68 4.34
N LYS A 9 -7.19 -11.27 3.62
CA LYS A 9 -6.33 -12.37 4.09
C LYS A 9 -4.90 -11.90 4.19
N TYR A 10 -4.18 -12.39 5.18
CA TYR A 10 -2.77 -12.11 5.35
C TYR A 10 -1.92 -13.29 4.87
N CYS A 11 -0.75 -13.01 4.34
CA CYS A 11 0.25 -14.02 4.06
C CYS A 11 0.75 -14.62 5.39
N LYS A 12 1.02 -15.93 5.40
CA LYS A 12 1.39 -16.66 6.63
C LYS A 12 2.58 -16.05 7.38
N HIS A 13 3.54 -15.48 6.64
CA HIS A 13 4.73 -14.86 7.20
C HIS A 13 4.52 -13.43 7.73
N LEU A 14 3.32 -12.86 7.55
CA LEU A 14 2.89 -11.60 8.15
C LEU A 14 1.95 -11.78 9.35
N VAL A 15 1.52 -13.01 9.63
CA VAL A 15 0.62 -13.26 10.76
C VAL A 15 1.32 -12.82 12.05
N GLU A 16 0.63 -11.97 12.82
CA GLU A 16 1.10 -11.39 14.09
C GLU A 16 2.35 -10.49 14.01
N LYS A 17 2.94 -10.28 12.82
CA LYS A 17 4.09 -9.38 12.67
C LYS A 17 3.70 -7.93 12.78
N LYS A 18 4.52 -7.18 13.53
CA LYS A 18 4.46 -5.71 13.62
C LYS A 18 5.34 -5.08 12.52
N PRO A 19 5.12 -3.80 12.19
CA PRO A 19 5.99 -3.08 11.25
C PRO A 19 7.48 -3.14 11.57
N SER A 20 7.87 -3.08 12.85
CA SER A 20 9.27 -3.20 13.29
C SER A 20 9.88 -4.60 13.08
N GLU A 21 9.06 -5.60 12.80
CA GLU A 21 9.48 -7.00 12.59
C GLU A 21 9.52 -7.38 11.11
N ILE A 22 9.29 -6.42 10.21
CA ILE A 22 9.36 -6.66 8.76
C ILE A 22 10.83 -6.69 8.35
N SER A 23 11.31 -7.87 8.04
CA SER A 23 12.69 -8.14 7.64
C SER A 23 12.85 -8.26 6.11
N GLU A 24 14.06 -8.13 5.63
CA GLU A 24 14.38 -8.15 4.19
C GLU A 24 14.03 -9.47 3.50
N ASP A 25 14.04 -10.59 4.21
CA ASP A 25 13.71 -11.92 3.68
C ASP A 25 12.24 -12.10 3.30
N ILE A 26 11.35 -11.26 3.84
CA ILE A 26 9.93 -11.26 3.47
C ILE A 26 9.57 -10.13 2.49
N LEU A 27 10.55 -9.39 2.01
CA LEU A 27 10.41 -8.32 1.03
C LEU A 27 11.07 -8.70 -0.29
N LYS A 28 10.44 -8.35 -1.39
CA LYS A 28 10.94 -8.58 -2.76
C LYS A 28 10.91 -7.28 -3.54
N LYS A 29 11.96 -7.01 -4.31
CA LYS A 29 11.95 -5.91 -5.30
C LYS A 29 10.83 -6.14 -6.32
N CYS A 30 10.19 -5.07 -6.70
CA CYS A 30 9.08 -5.11 -7.65
C CYS A 30 9.08 -3.91 -8.59
N SER A 31 8.22 -3.96 -9.59
CA SER A 31 8.04 -2.90 -10.58
C SER A 31 7.82 -1.55 -9.90
N GLY A 32 8.52 -0.52 -10.37
CA GLY A 32 8.56 0.81 -9.76
C GLY A 32 9.77 1.06 -8.89
N GLY A 33 10.63 0.05 -8.68
CA GLY A 33 11.94 0.18 -8.03
C GLY A 33 11.92 0.01 -6.50
N GLY A 34 10.75 -0.07 -5.89
CA GLY A 34 10.58 -0.33 -4.47
C GLY A 34 10.54 -1.83 -4.13
N LYS A 35 10.08 -2.12 -2.92
CA LYS A 35 9.86 -3.48 -2.44
C LYS A 35 8.40 -3.64 -1.99
N MET A 36 7.92 -4.85 -2.00
CA MET A 36 6.67 -5.25 -1.36
C MET A 36 6.86 -6.60 -0.68
N GLU A 37 5.89 -7.00 0.13
CA GLU A 37 5.82 -8.35 0.68
C GLU A 37 5.81 -9.37 -0.46
N LEU A 38 6.39 -10.55 -0.25
CA LEU A 38 6.66 -11.55 -1.30
C LEU A 38 5.47 -11.82 -2.22
N CYS A 39 4.29 -12.15 -1.65
CA CYS A 39 3.09 -12.43 -2.44
C CYS A 39 2.55 -11.16 -3.12
N ALA A 40 2.57 -10.03 -2.43
CA ALA A 40 2.13 -8.74 -2.96
C ALA A 40 3.04 -8.25 -4.10
N ALA A 41 4.36 -8.48 -4.00
CA ALA A 41 5.32 -8.13 -5.05
C ALA A 41 5.07 -8.89 -6.34
N ASP A 42 4.86 -10.21 -6.25
CA ASP A 42 4.57 -11.04 -7.42
C ASP A 42 3.23 -10.65 -8.06
N ALA A 43 2.22 -10.42 -7.25
CA ALA A 43 0.91 -9.97 -7.70
C ALA A 43 0.97 -8.58 -8.39
N TRP A 44 1.74 -7.65 -7.82
CA TRP A 44 1.97 -6.34 -8.42
C TRP A 44 2.69 -6.44 -9.76
N ASN A 45 3.75 -7.23 -9.85
CA ASN A 45 4.50 -7.43 -11.10
C ASN A 45 3.61 -8.05 -12.19
N ALA A 46 2.82 -9.06 -11.86
CA ALA A 46 1.86 -9.67 -12.77
C ALA A 46 0.82 -8.66 -13.27
N MET A 47 0.28 -7.84 -12.36
CA MET A 47 -0.71 -6.82 -12.68
C MET A 47 -0.14 -5.70 -13.57
N VAL A 48 1.08 -5.24 -13.30
CA VAL A 48 1.80 -4.25 -14.13
C VAL A 48 2.00 -4.78 -15.56
N LEU A 49 2.42 -6.04 -15.70
CA LEU A 49 2.60 -6.66 -17.00
C LEU A 49 1.29 -6.79 -17.78
N ALA A 50 0.21 -7.16 -17.10
CA ALA A 50 -1.11 -7.26 -17.73
C ALA A 50 -1.64 -5.88 -18.17
N ALA A 51 -1.51 -4.87 -17.32
CA ALA A 51 -1.89 -3.49 -17.67
C ALA A 51 -1.13 -2.98 -18.91
N ALA A 52 0.16 -3.30 -19.03
CA ALA A 52 0.97 -2.91 -20.17
C ALA A 52 0.46 -3.52 -21.49
N LYS A 53 -0.05 -4.76 -21.48
CA LYS A 53 -0.70 -5.39 -22.65
C LYS A 53 -1.95 -4.63 -23.10
N ASP A 54 -2.65 -3.98 -22.17
CA ASP A 54 -3.83 -3.15 -22.41
C ASP A 54 -3.46 -1.67 -22.68
N ASN A 55 -2.16 -1.36 -22.89
CA ASN A 55 -1.64 -0.01 -23.05
C ASN A 55 -1.96 0.90 -21.84
N VAL A 56 -1.90 0.34 -20.63
CA VAL A 56 -2.01 1.05 -19.35
C VAL A 56 -0.69 0.93 -18.61
N VAL A 57 -0.11 2.06 -18.21
CA VAL A 57 1.15 2.09 -17.47
C VAL A 57 0.84 2.23 -15.98
N LEU A 58 1.00 1.15 -15.23
CA LEU A 58 0.93 1.17 -13.76
C LEU A 58 2.32 1.38 -13.18
N LYS A 59 2.45 2.35 -12.29
CA LYS A 59 3.67 2.60 -11.52
C LYS A 59 3.32 3.24 -10.18
N PRO A 60 4.13 3.06 -9.12
CA PRO A 60 3.94 3.79 -7.88
C PRO A 60 4.23 5.29 -8.09
N THR A 61 3.65 6.14 -7.25
CA THR A 61 3.96 7.59 -7.25
C THR A 61 5.42 7.84 -6.89
N SER A 62 5.94 7.08 -5.91
CA SER A 62 7.36 7.05 -5.57
C SER A 62 7.75 5.67 -5.02
N ILE A 63 9.05 5.43 -4.84
CA ILE A 63 9.55 4.18 -4.22
C ILE A 63 8.97 3.98 -2.82
N GLY A 64 8.83 5.07 -2.04
CA GLY A 64 8.23 5.03 -0.70
C GLY A 64 6.71 4.79 -0.66
N ASP A 65 6.06 4.76 -1.82
CA ASP A 65 4.63 4.45 -1.97
C ASP A 65 4.37 2.96 -2.27
N GLN A 66 5.39 2.13 -2.08
CA GLN A 66 5.34 0.67 -1.95
C GLN A 66 5.65 0.32 -0.49
N TYR A 67 6.65 -0.50 -0.18
CA TYR A 67 7.06 -0.72 1.22
C TYR A 67 7.73 0.53 1.79
N ARG A 68 7.40 0.81 3.05
CA ARG A 68 7.95 1.92 3.83
C ARG A 68 8.23 1.43 5.25
N SER A 69 9.50 1.42 5.66
CA SER A 69 9.86 0.98 7.00
C SER A 69 9.25 1.89 8.07
N ILE A 70 9.20 1.41 9.32
CA ILE A 70 8.68 2.20 10.44
C ILE A 70 9.51 3.48 10.65
N GLU A 71 10.82 3.43 10.40
CA GLU A 71 11.71 4.60 10.50
C GLU A 71 11.39 5.62 9.40
N GLN A 72 11.15 5.16 8.17
CA GLN A 72 10.76 6.03 7.06
C GLN A 72 9.38 6.66 7.31
N GLN A 73 8.42 5.86 7.80
CA GLN A 73 7.10 6.36 8.18
C GLN A 73 7.19 7.40 9.29
N THR A 74 7.99 7.13 10.32
CA THR A 74 8.21 8.05 11.45
C THR A 74 8.80 9.37 10.98
N ARG A 75 9.84 9.32 10.15
CA ARG A 75 10.47 10.51 9.59
C ARG A 75 9.48 11.35 8.78
N SER A 76 8.73 10.71 7.89
CA SER A 76 7.71 11.37 7.07
C SER A 76 6.57 11.95 7.90
N PHE A 77 6.19 11.27 8.98
CA PHE A 77 5.17 11.74 9.91
C PHE A 77 5.63 12.99 10.66
N LEU A 78 6.83 13.00 11.23
CA LEU A 78 7.39 14.13 11.97
C LEU A 78 7.64 15.37 11.07
N GLN A 79 7.88 15.16 9.78
CA GLN A 79 7.92 16.28 8.84
C GLN A 79 6.56 16.96 8.68
N ARG A 80 5.47 16.19 8.72
CA ARG A 80 4.10 16.65 8.42
C ARG A 80 3.29 17.05 9.63
N TYR A 81 3.59 16.50 10.81
CA TYR A 81 2.81 16.68 12.02
C TYR A 81 3.63 17.36 13.12
N GLN A 82 2.95 18.02 14.03
CA GLN A 82 3.52 18.70 15.20
C GLN A 82 2.60 18.50 16.41
N LYS A 83 3.14 18.73 17.63
CA LYS A 83 2.39 18.61 18.88
C LYS A 83 1.56 19.85 19.19
N GLU A 84 1.99 21.00 18.70
CA GLU A 84 1.28 22.26 18.89
C GLU A 84 -0.01 22.26 18.05
N PRO A 85 -1.15 22.71 18.64
CA PRO A 85 -2.42 22.76 17.94
C PRO A 85 -2.36 23.62 16.66
N VAL A 86 -3.00 23.12 15.61
CA VAL A 86 -3.21 23.87 14.35
C VAL A 86 -4.71 23.95 14.10
N THR A 87 -5.23 25.18 14.01
CA THR A 87 -6.66 25.45 13.82
C THR A 87 -7.17 24.81 12.52
N ASN A 88 -8.30 24.10 12.59
CA ASN A 88 -8.96 23.41 11.47
C ASN A 88 -8.08 22.37 10.77
N SER A 89 -7.12 21.79 11.48
CA SER A 89 -6.22 20.77 10.93
C SER A 89 -6.66 19.35 11.29
N LYS A 90 -6.32 18.38 10.41
CA LYS A 90 -6.46 16.95 10.70
C LYS A 90 -5.49 16.55 11.82
N THR A 91 -5.92 15.61 12.65
CA THR A 91 -5.10 15.10 13.77
C THR A 91 -4.85 13.61 13.64
N ARG A 92 -3.79 13.15 14.29
CA ARG A 92 -3.47 11.74 14.53
C ARG A 92 -3.07 11.54 15.99
N THR A 93 -3.35 10.37 16.54
CA THR A 93 -2.80 9.95 17.82
C THR A 93 -1.66 8.99 17.58
N TRP A 94 -0.51 9.25 18.20
CA TRP A 94 0.65 8.38 18.14
C TRP A 94 1.30 8.31 19.54
N ASN A 95 1.51 7.09 20.06
CA ASN A 95 2.01 6.84 21.42
C ASN A 95 1.24 7.62 22.52
N GLY A 96 -0.09 7.64 22.39
CA GLY A 96 -0.96 8.35 23.34
C GLY A 96 -0.95 9.88 23.21
N VAL A 97 -0.13 10.43 22.32
CA VAL A 97 -0.01 11.89 22.11
C VAL A 97 -0.79 12.28 20.85
N LYS A 98 -1.54 13.39 20.94
CA LYS A 98 -2.23 13.99 19.80
C LYS A 98 -1.26 14.86 19.01
N TRP A 99 -1.30 14.69 17.68
CA TRP A 99 -0.48 15.41 16.70
C TRP A 99 -1.37 16.11 15.69
N TRP A 100 -1.01 17.32 15.29
CA TRP A 100 -1.72 18.13 14.32
C TRP A 100 -0.96 18.21 13.01
N LEU A 101 -1.68 18.07 11.89
CA LEU A 101 -1.11 18.22 10.55
C LEU A 101 -0.71 19.68 10.32
N LYS A 102 0.53 19.92 9.95
CA LYS A 102 1.03 21.25 9.58
C LYS A 102 0.35 21.75 8.30
N LYS A 103 0.19 23.05 8.18
CA LYS A 103 -0.38 23.67 6.97
C LYS A 103 0.45 23.32 5.74
N GLY A 104 -0.23 23.04 4.62
CA GLY A 104 0.41 22.73 3.34
C GLY A 104 0.85 21.28 3.16
N PHE A 105 0.70 20.42 4.17
CA PHE A 105 1.03 19.00 4.04
C PHE A 105 -0.21 18.13 3.79
N ALA A 106 -0.02 17.07 3.01
CA ALA A 106 -1.00 16.00 2.87
C ALA A 106 -0.99 15.11 4.12
N PRO A 107 -2.17 14.59 4.54
CA PRO A 107 -2.26 13.66 5.68
C PRO A 107 -1.42 12.40 5.46
N LEU A 108 -0.93 11.85 6.57
CA LEU A 108 -0.21 10.59 6.62
C LEU A 108 -0.69 9.79 7.84
N ALA A 109 -0.66 8.47 7.78
CA ALA A 109 -0.93 7.61 8.92
C ALA A 109 0.17 7.75 9.99
N ALA A 110 -0.20 7.65 11.26
CA ALA A 110 0.76 7.59 12.35
C ALA A 110 1.65 6.33 12.23
N PRO A 111 2.94 6.40 12.64
CA PRO A 111 3.84 5.26 12.57
C PRO A 111 3.60 4.27 13.73
N ASN A 112 2.39 3.74 13.81
CA ASN A 112 2.01 2.77 14.83
C ASN A 112 2.71 1.43 14.58
N ASP A 113 3.40 0.92 15.59
CA ASP A 113 4.02 -0.41 15.56
C ASP A 113 3.01 -1.48 15.97
N ASP A 114 1.93 -1.57 15.22
CA ASP A 114 0.82 -2.49 15.44
C ASP A 114 0.21 -2.91 14.10
N ALA A 115 0.13 -4.21 13.85
CA ALA A 115 -0.35 -4.77 12.58
C ALA A 115 -1.79 -4.39 12.22
N LYS A 116 -2.63 -4.05 13.20
CA LYS A 116 -4.04 -3.70 12.97
C LYS A 116 -4.22 -2.23 12.60
N THR A 117 -3.39 -1.35 13.16
CA THR A 117 -3.56 0.11 13.06
C THR A 117 -2.50 0.81 12.21
N CYS A 118 -1.43 0.10 11.81
CA CYS A 118 -0.38 0.66 10.96
C CYS A 118 -0.87 0.92 9.52
N SER A 119 -0.14 1.78 8.81
CA SER A 119 -0.27 1.90 7.36
C SER A 119 0.11 0.58 6.67
N ARG A 120 -0.64 0.15 5.66
CA ARG A 120 -0.38 -1.09 4.92
C ARG A 120 0.91 -1.06 4.11
N HIS A 121 1.43 0.13 3.81
CA HIS A 121 2.78 0.30 3.28
C HIS A 121 3.86 -0.23 4.24
N MET A 122 3.64 -0.11 5.55
CA MET A 122 4.61 -0.59 6.55
C MET A 122 4.65 -2.13 6.67
N LEU A 123 3.70 -2.83 6.05
CA LEU A 123 3.69 -4.29 5.92
C LEU A 123 4.05 -4.76 4.51
N GLY A 124 4.38 -3.83 3.60
CA GLY A 124 4.66 -4.14 2.20
C GLY A 124 3.43 -4.60 1.40
N LEU A 125 2.22 -4.32 1.87
CA LEU A 125 0.97 -4.78 1.26
C LEU A 125 0.29 -3.74 0.38
N ALA A 126 0.65 -2.47 0.45
CA ALA A 126 -0.01 -1.40 -0.29
C ALA A 126 0.90 -0.76 -1.32
N VAL A 127 0.28 -0.20 -2.35
CA VAL A 127 0.92 0.68 -3.32
C VAL A 127 0.02 1.86 -3.66
N ASP A 128 0.62 3.06 -3.72
CA ASP A 128 -0.07 4.25 -4.20
C ASP A 128 0.28 4.44 -5.68
N VAL A 129 -0.72 4.20 -6.54
CA VAL A 129 -0.56 4.21 -8.00
C VAL A 129 -0.55 5.65 -8.52
N ALA A 130 0.46 5.99 -9.30
CA ALA A 130 0.58 7.30 -9.92
C ALA A 130 -0.53 7.56 -10.93
N ASN A 131 -1.05 8.78 -10.93
CA ASN A 131 -2.10 9.23 -11.86
C ASN A 131 -3.33 8.32 -11.88
N ALA A 132 -3.75 7.79 -10.72
CA ALA A 132 -4.91 6.91 -10.58
C ALA A 132 -6.22 7.66 -10.82
N ASN A 133 -6.44 8.04 -12.07
CA ASN A 133 -7.65 8.68 -12.59
C ASN A 133 -7.91 8.19 -14.02
N GLY A 134 -9.06 8.55 -14.59
CA GLY A 134 -9.41 8.23 -15.98
C GLY A 134 -9.15 6.76 -16.33
N LYS A 135 -8.38 6.51 -17.39
CA LYS A 135 -8.09 5.16 -17.91
C LYS A 135 -7.39 4.26 -16.87
N ILE A 136 -6.45 4.80 -16.10
CA ILE A 136 -5.71 4.02 -15.09
C ILE A 136 -6.65 3.54 -13.99
N LEU A 137 -7.47 4.45 -13.42
CA LEU A 137 -8.43 4.09 -12.38
C LEU A 137 -9.48 3.10 -12.90
N SER A 138 -10.02 3.32 -14.09
CA SER A 138 -10.99 2.39 -14.69
C SER A 138 -10.40 0.99 -14.84
N TRP A 139 -9.18 0.89 -15.35
CA TRP A 139 -8.49 -0.38 -15.50
C TRP A 139 -8.26 -1.08 -14.15
N LEU A 140 -7.82 -0.33 -13.13
CA LEU A 140 -7.63 -0.87 -11.78
C LEU A 140 -8.92 -1.47 -11.24
N LEU A 141 -10.03 -0.72 -11.28
CA LEU A 141 -11.33 -1.16 -10.76
C LEU A 141 -11.88 -2.42 -11.46
N GLU A 142 -11.55 -2.60 -12.75
CA GLU A 142 -11.95 -3.78 -13.53
C GLU A 142 -11.06 -5.00 -13.29
N ASN A 143 -9.81 -4.79 -12.89
CA ASN A 143 -8.79 -5.85 -12.92
C ASN A 143 -8.11 -6.15 -11.59
N GLU A 144 -8.00 -5.21 -10.66
CA GLU A 144 -7.17 -5.34 -9.46
C GLU A 144 -7.50 -6.58 -8.62
N THR A 145 -8.79 -6.94 -8.52
CA THR A 145 -9.23 -8.11 -7.74
C THR A 145 -8.77 -9.44 -8.36
N LYS A 146 -8.56 -9.48 -9.68
CA LYS A 146 -8.02 -10.64 -10.39
C LYS A 146 -6.57 -10.95 -10.00
N TYR A 147 -5.85 -9.93 -9.52
CA TYR A 147 -4.47 -10.02 -9.03
C TYR A 147 -4.38 -9.99 -7.50
N GLY A 148 -5.51 -10.02 -6.80
CA GLY A 148 -5.56 -10.03 -5.34
C GLY A 148 -5.39 -8.67 -4.68
N PHE A 149 -5.51 -7.57 -5.43
CA PHE A 149 -5.56 -6.21 -4.88
C PHE A 149 -6.99 -5.72 -4.74
N SER A 150 -7.17 -4.73 -3.89
CA SER A 150 -8.42 -3.98 -3.77
C SER A 150 -8.19 -2.59 -3.22
N HIS A 151 -8.97 -1.64 -3.68
CA HIS A 151 -9.12 -0.37 -2.99
C HIS A 151 -9.75 -0.59 -1.60
N GLU A 152 -9.29 0.13 -0.60
CA GLU A 152 -9.82 0.06 0.77
C GLU A 152 -10.23 1.44 1.34
N ILE A 153 -9.79 2.54 0.72
CA ILE A 153 -10.01 3.91 1.18
C ILE A 153 -10.76 4.71 0.12
N GLN A 154 -12.02 5.07 0.38
CA GLN A 154 -12.88 5.77 -0.59
C GLN A 154 -12.32 7.10 -1.10
N SER A 155 -11.59 7.83 -0.26
CA SER A 155 -11.00 9.12 -0.60
C SER A 155 -9.64 9.04 -1.27
N GLU A 156 -9.10 7.83 -1.47
CA GLU A 156 -7.75 7.59 -1.97
C GLU A 156 -7.77 6.66 -3.19
N PRO A 157 -8.19 7.13 -4.37
CA PRO A 157 -8.30 6.30 -5.58
C PRO A 157 -6.96 5.76 -6.08
N TRP A 158 -5.86 6.26 -5.56
CA TRP A 158 -4.51 5.77 -5.82
C TRP A 158 -4.10 4.60 -4.93
N HIS A 159 -4.72 4.45 -3.75
CA HIS A 159 -4.31 3.49 -2.72
C HIS A 159 -4.98 2.14 -2.94
N ILE A 160 -4.20 1.15 -3.31
CA ILE A 160 -4.64 -0.24 -3.41
C ILE A 160 -3.83 -1.14 -2.48
N ARG A 161 -4.48 -2.19 -1.98
CA ARG A 161 -3.89 -3.14 -1.02
C ARG A 161 -4.01 -4.57 -1.52
N TYR A 162 -2.95 -5.35 -1.33
CA TYR A 162 -3.01 -6.80 -1.51
C TYR A 162 -3.81 -7.45 -0.38
N VAL A 163 -4.82 -8.25 -0.76
CA VAL A 163 -5.83 -8.82 0.15
C VAL A 163 -5.97 -10.34 0.02
N ALA A 164 -5.31 -10.97 -0.94
CA ALA A 164 -5.46 -12.40 -1.23
C ALA A 164 -4.69 -13.31 -0.25
N GLY A 165 -3.70 -12.79 0.47
CA GLY A 165 -2.86 -13.57 1.36
C GLY A 165 -2.11 -14.68 0.62
N ASN A 166 -2.11 -15.90 1.15
CA ASN A 166 -1.47 -17.05 0.51
C ASN A 166 -2.29 -17.67 -0.63
N LYS A 167 -3.51 -17.23 -0.84
CA LYS A 167 -4.34 -17.72 -1.95
C LYS A 167 -3.95 -16.95 -3.22
N ILE A 168 -2.83 -17.35 -3.81
CA ILE A 168 -2.29 -16.70 -5.01
C ILE A 168 -3.32 -16.80 -6.15
N PRO A 169 -3.76 -15.67 -6.72
CA PRO A 169 -4.70 -15.68 -7.84
C PRO A 169 -4.11 -16.35 -9.08
N GLN A 170 -4.96 -16.98 -9.92
CA GLN A 170 -4.52 -17.71 -11.11
C GLN A 170 -3.65 -16.88 -12.05
N PRO A 171 -3.99 -15.61 -12.39
CA PRO A 171 -3.12 -14.80 -13.27
C PRO A 171 -1.72 -14.54 -12.71
N VAL A 172 -1.57 -14.55 -11.36
CA VAL A 172 -0.27 -14.42 -10.71
C VAL A 172 0.49 -15.73 -10.77
N GLN A 173 -0.19 -16.88 -10.60
CA GLN A 173 0.41 -18.20 -10.77
C GLN A 173 0.93 -18.37 -12.20
N ASP A 174 0.14 -17.98 -13.20
CA ASP A 174 0.53 -18.03 -14.62
C ASP A 174 1.76 -17.17 -14.90
N TYR A 175 1.80 -15.97 -14.32
CA TYR A 175 2.98 -15.10 -14.39
C TYR A 175 4.24 -15.77 -13.82
N LEU A 176 4.13 -16.42 -12.67
CA LEU A 176 5.26 -17.10 -12.00
C LEU A 176 5.77 -18.33 -12.73
N GLN A 177 4.95 -18.95 -13.59
CA GLN A 177 5.37 -20.09 -14.43
C GLN A 177 6.14 -19.65 -15.67
N ILE A 178 5.99 -18.43 -16.11
CA ILE A 178 6.61 -17.87 -17.31
C ILE A 178 7.90 -17.11 -16.96
N SER A 179 8.04 -16.65 -15.75
CA SER A 179 9.18 -15.88 -15.24
C SER A 179 10.24 -16.77 -14.59
#